data_b2536229b4a2b264fba09c792e67a7a4
#
_entry.id   b2536229b4a2b264fba09c792e67a7a4
#
_cell.length_a   1.000
_cell.length_b   1.000
_cell.length_c   1.000
_cell.angle_alpha   90.00
_cell.angle_beta   90.00
_cell.angle_gamma   90.00
#
_symmetry.space_group_name_H-M   'P 1'
#
loop_
_entity.id
_entity.type
_entity.pdbx_description
1 polymer ?
#
loop_
_entity_poly.entity_id
_entity_poly.type
_entity_poly.pdbx_seq_one_letter_code
_entity_poly.pdbx_strand_id
1 'polypeptide(L)'
;LPMAEREFQRRYPSISDVIARAWRAKDWFLIWGPPGTGKTSTAMRALVDLAMAKPGMRILLLAYTYRATDEICKMLEARMKVAGQENDVYLRLGNPLKCAPTLRGRMPPMMDFDNSIAVLEYSSNVRIVVSTVSSLAPHNPVFGIFKHFDMAVVDEASQLLDTHILPLF
;
A
#
# COMPACT_ATOMS: atom_id res chain seq x y z
N LEU A 1 -13.25 -3.45 14.01
CA LEU A 1 -12.57 -3.83 12.78
C LEU A 1 -13.59 -4.03 11.66
N PRO A 2 -13.24 -3.80 10.38
CA PRO A 2 -14.12 -4.05 9.24
C PRO A 2 -14.31 -5.54 8.92
N MET A 3 -13.50 -6.39 9.51
CA MET A 3 -13.58 -7.85 9.47
C MET A 3 -14.02 -8.36 10.86
N ALA A 4 -14.74 -9.49 10.92
CA ALA A 4 -15.12 -10.09 12.18
C ALA A 4 -13.86 -10.38 13.04
N GLU A 5 -13.88 -9.94 14.29
CA GLU A 5 -12.69 -9.98 15.17
C GLU A 5 -12.16 -11.41 15.37
N ARG A 6 -13.06 -12.39 15.51
CA ARG A 6 -12.68 -13.81 15.62
C ARG A 6 -11.99 -14.34 14.36
N GLU A 7 -12.45 -13.92 13.17
CA GLU A 7 -11.82 -14.30 11.91
C GLU A 7 -10.43 -13.67 11.79
N PHE A 8 -10.32 -12.39 12.16
CA PHE A 8 -9.06 -11.68 12.14
C PHE A 8 -8.02 -12.29 13.10
N GLN A 9 -8.41 -12.59 14.34
CA GLN A 9 -7.56 -13.24 15.32
C GLN A 9 -7.11 -14.65 14.86
N ARG A 10 -8.00 -15.41 14.22
CA ARG A 10 -7.65 -16.72 13.66
C ARG A 10 -6.63 -16.61 12.53
N ARG A 11 -6.74 -15.56 11.68
CA ARG A 11 -5.83 -15.32 10.55
C ARG A 11 -4.48 -14.77 10.99
N TYR A 12 -4.47 -13.94 12.01
CA TYR A 12 -3.29 -13.22 12.50
C TYR A 12 -3.09 -13.34 14.03
N PRO A 13 -2.95 -14.57 14.58
CA PRO A 13 -3.01 -14.79 16.02
C PRO A 13 -1.90 -14.06 16.80
N SER A 14 -0.70 -13.92 16.22
CA SER A 14 0.45 -13.33 16.91
C SER A 14 0.49 -11.79 16.88
N ILE A 15 -0.28 -11.15 16.01
CA ILE A 15 -0.21 -9.69 15.78
C ILE A 15 -1.56 -8.99 15.85
N SER A 16 -2.66 -9.74 16.08
CA SER A 16 -4.02 -9.19 16.03
C SER A 16 -4.21 -7.95 16.92
N ASP A 17 -3.68 -7.96 18.14
CA ASP A 17 -3.82 -6.83 19.07
C ASP A 17 -3.07 -5.58 18.59
N VAL A 18 -1.84 -5.76 18.09
CA VAL A 18 -1.03 -4.66 17.56
C VAL A 18 -1.71 -4.02 16.36
N ILE A 19 -2.20 -4.86 15.44
CA ILE A 19 -2.89 -4.38 14.24
C ILE A 19 -4.23 -3.73 14.57
N ALA A 20 -4.98 -4.27 15.53
CA ALA A 20 -6.23 -3.67 15.97
C ALA A 20 -6.01 -2.27 16.60
N ARG A 21 -4.92 -2.09 17.33
CA ARG A 21 -4.51 -0.79 17.87
C ARG A 21 -4.08 0.17 16.76
N ALA A 22 -3.25 -0.28 15.82
CA ALA A 22 -2.85 0.50 14.66
C ALA A 22 -4.06 0.95 13.83
N TRP A 23 -5.02 0.06 13.61
CA TRP A 23 -6.25 0.38 12.87
C TRP A 23 -7.13 1.43 13.54
N ARG A 24 -7.14 1.48 14.88
CA ARG A 24 -7.93 2.44 15.66
C ARG A 24 -7.20 3.77 15.91
N ALA A 25 -5.92 3.85 15.60
CA ALA A 25 -5.15 5.09 15.72
C ALA A 25 -5.75 6.17 14.81
N LYS A 26 -5.77 7.42 15.30
CA LYS A 26 -6.36 8.54 14.55
C LYS A 26 -5.35 9.22 13.64
N ASP A 27 -4.14 9.43 14.17
CA ASP A 27 -3.11 10.20 13.46
C ASP A 27 -2.00 9.27 12.94
N TRP A 28 -1.22 8.70 13.83
CA TRP A 28 -0.14 7.79 13.48
C TRP A 28 0.03 6.67 14.50
N PHE A 29 0.62 5.57 14.08
CA PHE A 29 0.95 4.43 14.92
C PHE A 29 2.27 3.80 14.48
N LEU A 30 3.21 3.63 15.41
CA LEU A 30 4.50 3.00 15.13
C LEU A 30 4.46 1.52 15.53
N ILE A 31 4.72 0.66 14.55
CA ILE A 31 4.94 -0.77 14.77
C ILE A 31 6.45 -1.01 14.79
N TRP A 32 6.98 -1.27 15.97
CA TRP A 32 8.37 -1.63 16.12
C TRP A 32 8.55 -3.14 16.22
N GLY A 33 9.59 -3.68 15.56
CA GLY A 33 9.93 -5.09 15.63
C GLY A 33 11.29 -5.37 14.99
N PRO A 34 12.06 -6.36 15.51
CA PRO A 34 13.33 -6.74 14.93
C PRO A 34 13.23 -7.17 13.45
N PRO A 35 14.35 -7.21 12.71
CA PRO A 35 14.38 -7.80 11.37
C PRO A 35 13.88 -9.25 11.39
N GLY A 36 13.16 -9.65 10.33
CA GLY A 36 12.63 -11.02 10.20
C GLY A 36 11.34 -11.33 10.99
N THR A 37 10.79 -10.40 11.75
CA THR A 37 9.54 -10.61 12.51
C THR A 37 8.25 -10.54 11.68
N GLY A 38 8.37 -10.43 10.35
CA GLY A 38 7.21 -10.41 9.46
C GLY A 38 6.47 -9.07 9.37
N LYS A 39 7.14 -7.95 9.66
CA LYS A 39 6.50 -6.62 9.54
C LYS A 39 5.86 -6.40 8.17
N THR A 40 6.61 -6.59 7.10
CA THR A 40 6.10 -6.42 5.73
C THR A 40 5.17 -7.56 5.34
N SER A 41 5.56 -8.81 5.55
CA SER A 41 4.82 -9.99 5.09
C SER A 41 3.55 -10.27 5.89
N THR A 42 3.51 -9.90 7.16
CA THR A 42 2.39 -10.22 8.05
C THR A 42 1.65 -8.98 8.52
N ALA A 43 2.33 -7.98 9.10
CA ALA A 43 1.65 -6.81 9.65
C ALA A 43 1.07 -5.91 8.55
N MET A 44 1.84 -5.61 7.50
CA MET A 44 1.33 -4.84 6.37
C MET A 44 0.21 -5.58 5.64
N ARG A 45 0.36 -6.89 5.43
CA ARG A 45 -0.70 -7.73 4.85
C ARG A 45 -1.99 -7.68 5.66
N ALA A 46 -1.90 -7.74 6.99
CA ALA A 46 -3.06 -7.67 7.87
C ALA A 46 -3.79 -6.33 7.75
N LEU A 47 -3.05 -5.21 7.67
CA LEU A 47 -3.62 -3.88 7.41
C LEU A 47 -4.29 -3.79 6.04
N VAL A 48 -3.68 -4.38 5.01
CA VAL A 48 -4.27 -4.46 3.66
C VAL A 48 -5.56 -5.28 3.69
N ASP A 49 -5.59 -6.43 4.38
CA ASP A 49 -6.81 -7.23 4.48
C ASP A 49 -7.95 -6.45 5.14
N LEU A 50 -7.66 -5.70 6.21
CA LEU A 50 -8.65 -4.85 6.87
C LEU A 50 -9.11 -3.70 5.94
N ALA A 51 -8.19 -3.05 5.23
CA ALA A 51 -8.53 -1.99 4.29
C ALA A 51 -9.41 -2.50 3.14
N MET A 52 -9.11 -3.67 2.60
CA MET A 52 -9.89 -4.27 1.51
C MET A 52 -11.26 -4.76 1.98
N ALA A 53 -11.41 -5.15 3.25
CA ALA A 53 -12.70 -5.50 3.83
C ALA A 53 -13.62 -4.27 4.05
N LYS A 54 -13.08 -3.04 4.02
CA LYS A 54 -13.87 -1.80 4.10
C LYS A 54 -14.14 -1.26 2.70
N PRO A 55 -15.39 -1.23 2.23
CA PRO A 55 -15.73 -0.73 0.90
C PRO A 55 -15.22 0.70 0.66
N GLY A 56 -14.69 0.94 -0.53
CA GLY A 56 -14.21 2.27 -0.97
C GLY A 56 -12.92 2.75 -0.33
N MET A 57 -12.37 2.07 0.68
CA MET A 57 -11.13 2.48 1.34
C MET A 57 -9.93 2.38 0.39
N ARG A 58 -9.11 3.43 0.38
CA ARG A 58 -7.85 3.51 -0.37
C ARG A 58 -6.66 3.50 0.57
N ILE A 59 -5.65 2.69 0.24
CA ILE A 59 -4.44 2.54 1.04
C ILE A 59 -3.19 2.82 0.20
N LEU A 60 -2.27 3.58 0.78
CA LEU A 60 -0.96 3.89 0.22
C LEU A 60 0.10 3.08 0.96
N LEU A 61 0.84 2.26 0.24
CA LEU A 61 1.94 1.45 0.77
C LEU A 61 3.26 2.03 0.29
N LEU A 62 4.13 2.36 1.22
CA LEU A 62 5.38 3.06 0.97
C LEU A 62 6.57 2.29 1.47
N ALA A 63 7.67 2.37 0.72
CA ALA A 63 8.98 1.89 1.14
C ALA A 63 10.08 2.89 0.75
N TYR A 64 11.23 2.78 1.39
CA TYR A 64 12.37 3.64 1.09
C TYR A 64 13.05 3.25 -0.23
N THR A 65 13.16 1.95 -0.52
CA THR A 65 13.87 1.44 -1.70
C THR A 65 12.93 0.80 -2.73
N TYR A 66 13.34 0.79 -3.99
CA TYR A 66 12.63 0.07 -5.06
C TYR A 66 12.52 -1.42 -4.78
N ARG A 67 13.56 -2.02 -4.18
CA ARG A 67 13.55 -3.44 -3.79
C ARG A 67 12.49 -3.72 -2.73
N ALA A 68 12.40 -2.90 -1.70
CA ALA A 68 11.38 -3.04 -0.68
C ALA A 68 9.97 -2.83 -1.26
N THR A 69 9.81 -1.89 -2.20
CA THR A 69 8.56 -1.71 -2.95
C THR A 69 8.18 -2.97 -3.73
N ASP A 70 9.14 -3.63 -4.38
CA ASP A 70 8.89 -4.88 -5.09
C ASP A 70 8.52 -6.04 -4.15
N GLU A 71 9.08 -6.11 -2.93
CA GLU A 71 8.67 -7.08 -1.91
C GLU A 71 7.23 -6.85 -1.42
N ILE A 72 6.80 -5.59 -1.27
CA ILE A 72 5.40 -5.25 -0.99
C ILE A 72 4.50 -5.76 -2.13
N CYS A 73 4.87 -5.52 -3.39
CA CYS A 73 4.12 -6.00 -4.55
C CYS A 73 4.01 -7.54 -4.57
N LYS A 74 5.10 -8.25 -4.29
CA LYS A 74 5.06 -9.73 -4.19
C LYS A 74 4.13 -10.22 -3.08
N MET A 75 4.10 -9.54 -1.95
CA MET A 75 3.15 -9.85 -0.87
C MET A 75 1.71 -9.65 -1.33
N LEU A 76 1.41 -8.58 -2.09
CA LEU A 76 0.09 -8.35 -2.66
C LEU A 76 -0.29 -9.43 -3.67
N GLU A 77 0.61 -9.80 -4.59
CA GLU A 77 0.36 -10.88 -5.56
C GLU A 77 0.05 -12.21 -4.87
N ALA A 78 0.83 -12.55 -3.83
CA ALA A 78 0.57 -13.77 -3.05
C ALA A 78 -0.78 -13.71 -2.31
N ARG A 79 -1.15 -12.54 -1.79
CA ARG A 79 -2.45 -12.32 -1.14
C ARG A 79 -3.60 -12.52 -2.13
N MET A 80 -3.51 -11.93 -3.31
CA MET A 80 -4.56 -11.97 -4.33
C MET A 80 -4.82 -13.39 -4.82
N LYS A 81 -3.76 -14.17 -5.05
CA LYS A 81 -3.87 -15.60 -5.41
C LYS A 81 -4.62 -16.41 -4.36
N VAL A 82 -4.31 -16.21 -3.07
CA VAL A 82 -4.96 -16.94 -1.96
C VAL A 82 -6.43 -16.55 -1.83
N ALA A 83 -6.77 -15.29 -2.10
CA ALA A 83 -8.12 -14.77 -1.95
C ALA A 83 -9.02 -15.03 -3.18
N GLY A 84 -8.46 -15.57 -4.28
CA GLY A 84 -9.19 -15.68 -5.56
C GLY A 84 -9.59 -14.32 -6.14
N GLN A 85 -8.90 -13.26 -5.74
CA GLN A 85 -9.15 -11.87 -6.09
C GLN A 85 -8.10 -11.38 -7.11
N GLU A 86 -7.85 -12.16 -8.14
CA GLU A 86 -6.86 -11.83 -9.17
C GLU A 86 -7.21 -10.54 -9.94
N ASN A 87 -8.45 -10.10 -9.85
CA ASN A 87 -8.94 -8.86 -10.42
C ASN A 87 -8.73 -7.62 -9.53
N ASP A 88 -8.27 -7.78 -8.29
CA ASP A 88 -7.92 -6.64 -7.45
C ASP A 88 -6.78 -5.86 -8.10
N VAL A 89 -7.03 -4.60 -8.41
CA VAL A 89 -6.04 -3.75 -9.09
C VAL A 89 -5.29 -2.96 -8.05
N TYR A 90 -4.00 -3.21 -7.95
CA TYR A 90 -3.08 -2.31 -7.27
C TYR A 90 -2.16 -1.63 -8.29
N LEU A 91 -1.70 -0.45 -7.96
CA LEU A 91 -0.82 0.34 -8.80
C LEU A 91 0.56 0.44 -8.16
N ARG A 92 1.61 0.11 -8.92
CA ARG A 92 3.00 0.36 -8.54
C ARG A 92 3.52 1.61 -9.22
N LEU A 93 3.87 2.62 -8.44
CA LEU A 93 4.48 3.85 -8.95
C LEU A 93 6.01 3.81 -8.85
N GLY A 94 6.68 4.55 -9.73
CA GLY A 94 8.12 4.73 -9.72
C GLY A 94 8.77 4.50 -11.08
N ASN A 95 10.10 4.38 -11.09
CA ASN A 95 10.86 4.23 -12.33
C ASN A 95 10.73 2.80 -12.90
N PRO A 96 10.25 2.63 -14.16
CA PRO A 96 10.10 1.33 -14.80
C PRO A 96 11.40 0.52 -14.93
N LEU A 97 12.53 1.22 -15.08
CA LEU A 97 13.84 0.56 -15.19
C LEU A 97 14.31 -0.06 -13.86
N LYS A 98 13.78 0.43 -12.75
CA LYS A 98 14.07 -0.05 -11.39
C LYS A 98 12.98 -0.96 -10.82
N CYS A 99 12.03 -1.36 -11.64
CA CYS A 99 10.95 -2.29 -11.30
C CYS A 99 11.32 -3.69 -11.76
N ALA A 100 11.04 -4.69 -10.94
CA ALA A 100 11.17 -6.09 -11.35
C ALA A 100 10.33 -6.35 -12.61
N PRO A 101 10.87 -7.05 -13.63
CA PRO A 101 10.17 -7.26 -14.90
C PRO A 101 8.76 -7.86 -14.75
N THR A 102 8.59 -8.76 -13.80
CA THR A 102 7.31 -9.43 -13.50
C THR A 102 6.23 -8.50 -12.92
N LEU A 103 6.63 -7.33 -12.40
CA LEU A 103 5.74 -6.36 -11.77
C LEU A 103 5.44 -5.15 -12.68
N ARG A 104 6.05 -5.09 -13.87
CA ARG A 104 5.85 -3.95 -14.79
C ARG A 104 4.40 -3.82 -15.26
N GLY A 105 3.66 -4.91 -15.34
CA GLY A 105 2.23 -4.89 -15.66
C GLY A 105 1.35 -4.21 -14.60
N ARG A 106 1.90 -3.94 -13.41
CA ARG A 106 1.23 -3.20 -12.33
C ARG A 106 1.57 -1.71 -12.30
N MET A 107 2.40 -1.26 -13.22
CA MET A 107 2.69 0.17 -13.39
C MET A 107 1.57 0.84 -14.20
N PRO A 108 1.36 2.15 -14.00
CA PRO A 108 0.38 2.88 -14.79
C PRO A 108 0.73 2.73 -16.28
N PRO A 109 -0.27 2.46 -17.14
CA PRO A 109 -0.04 2.53 -18.57
C PRO A 109 0.44 3.94 -18.95
N MET A 110 1.08 4.08 -20.11
CA MET A 110 1.32 5.40 -20.69
C MET A 110 -0.04 6.01 -21.03
N MET A 111 -0.54 6.84 -20.13
CA MET A 111 -1.82 7.52 -20.29
C MET A 111 -1.56 8.96 -20.67
N ASP A 112 -2.44 9.47 -21.50
CA ASP A 112 -2.58 10.92 -21.69
C ASP A 112 -3.29 11.45 -20.43
N PHE A 113 -2.52 12.06 -19.54
CA PHE A 113 -3.04 12.61 -18.28
C PHE A 113 -3.93 13.85 -18.49
N ASP A 114 -3.95 14.42 -19.71
CA ASP A 114 -4.87 15.48 -20.07
C ASP A 114 -6.29 14.93 -20.36
N ASN A 115 -6.43 13.63 -20.58
CA ASN A 115 -7.72 12.98 -20.71
C ASN A 115 -8.32 12.61 -19.34
N SER A 116 -9.02 13.56 -18.74
CA SER A 116 -9.61 13.45 -17.41
C SER A 116 -10.56 12.25 -17.22
N ILE A 117 -11.27 11.81 -18.27
CA ILE A 117 -12.22 10.68 -18.20
C ILE A 117 -11.46 9.37 -18.06
N ALA A 118 -10.47 9.10 -18.92
CA ALA A 118 -9.66 7.87 -18.86
C ALA A 118 -8.91 7.77 -17.52
N VAL A 119 -8.42 8.90 -17.02
CA VAL A 119 -7.76 9.01 -15.71
C VAL A 119 -8.71 8.68 -14.57
N LEU A 120 -9.94 9.20 -14.58
CA LEU A 120 -10.95 8.92 -13.56
C LEU A 120 -11.39 7.46 -13.57
N GLU A 121 -11.64 6.88 -14.74
CA GLU A 121 -12.01 5.47 -14.89
C GLU A 121 -10.88 4.55 -14.37
N TYR A 122 -9.65 4.84 -14.72
CA TYR A 122 -8.49 4.08 -14.25
C TYR A 122 -8.34 4.16 -12.73
N SER A 123 -8.44 5.37 -12.15
CA SER A 123 -8.23 5.59 -10.72
C SER A 123 -9.39 5.07 -9.86
N SER A 124 -10.61 4.99 -10.41
CA SER A 124 -11.79 4.55 -9.64
C SER A 124 -11.67 3.10 -9.15
N ASN A 125 -10.98 2.25 -9.91
CA ASN A 125 -10.81 0.83 -9.62
C ASN A 125 -9.58 0.52 -8.77
N VAL A 126 -8.66 1.51 -8.60
CA VAL A 126 -7.42 1.32 -7.84
C VAL A 126 -7.64 1.69 -6.38
N ARG A 127 -7.53 0.70 -5.50
CA ARG A 127 -7.66 0.87 -4.05
C ARG A 127 -6.33 0.80 -3.31
N ILE A 128 -5.32 0.23 -3.92
CA ILE A 128 -3.98 0.06 -3.34
C ILE A 128 -2.98 0.73 -4.26
N VAL A 129 -2.18 1.64 -3.71
CA VAL A 129 -1.05 2.25 -4.41
C VAL A 129 0.23 1.91 -3.67
N VAL A 130 1.24 1.44 -4.40
CA VAL A 130 2.56 1.08 -3.87
C VAL A 130 3.60 2.00 -4.49
N SER A 131 4.42 2.63 -3.68
CA SER A 131 5.44 3.58 -4.18
C SER A 131 6.68 3.61 -3.28
N THR A 132 7.77 4.13 -3.83
CA THR A 132 8.85 4.63 -2.97
C THR A 132 8.48 6.01 -2.45
N VAL A 133 8.98 6.37 -1.26
CA VAL A 133 8.76 7.71 -0.71
C VAL A 133 9.33 8.80 -1.63
N SER A 134 10.48 8.56 -2.26
CA SER A 134 11.08 9.50 -3.22
C SER A 134 10.24 9.71 -4.50
N SER A 135 9.38 8.77 -4.86
CA SER A 135 8.48 8.91 -6.01
C SER A 135 7.19 9.68 -5.70
N LEU A 136 6.98 10.03 -4.42
CA LEU A 136 5.88 10.88 -3.95
C LEU A 136 6.13 12.37 -4.18
N ALA A 137 7.17 12.75 -4.91
CA ALA A 137 7.45 14.16 -5.17
C ALA A 137 6.18 14.90 -5.64
N PRO A 138 5.97 16.15 -5.16
CA PRO A 138 4.74 16.93 -5.41
C PRO A 138 4.36 17.10 -6.89
N HIS A 139 5.27 16.81 -7.79
CA HIS A 139 5.10 16.95 -9.23
C HIS A 139 4.80 15.62 -9.96
N ASN A 140 4.58 14.52 -9.23
CA ASN A 140 4.18 13.27 -9.89
C ASN A 140 2.69 13.37 -10.26
N PRO A 141 2.34 13.48 -11.57
CA PRO A 141 0.96 13.69 -12.01
C PRO A 141 0.04 12.54 -11.57
N VAL A 142 0.59 11.35 -11.38
CA VAL A 142 -0.18 10.18 -10.92
C VAL A 142 -0.73 10.38 -9.51
N PHE A 143 0.00 11.11 -8.64
CA PHE A 143 -0.51 11.44 -7.30
C PHE A 143 -1.68 12.42 -7.31
N GLY A 144 -1.72 13.33 -8.26
CA GLY A 144 -2.84 14.27 -8.43
C GLY A 144 -4.17 13.57 -8.75
N ILE A 145 -4.09 12.34 -9.28
CA ILE A 145 -5.28 11.53 -9.59
C ILE A 145 -5.94 10.99 -8.32
N PHE A 146 -5.13 10.60 -7.33
CA PHE A 146 -5.61 10.06 -6.06
C PHE A 146 -5.79 11.21 -5.07
N LYS A 147 -6.98 11.81 -5.04
CA LYS A 147 -7.29 12.97 -4.18
C LYS A 147 -7.15 12.67 -2.68
N HIS A 148 -7.21 11.39 -2.29
CA HIS A 148 -7.27 11.00 -0.90
C HIS A 148 -6.87 9.53 -0.70
N PHE A 149 -6.11 9.27 0.36
CA PHE A 149 -5.87 7.94 0.92
C PHE A 149 -6.38 7.93 2.36
N ASP A 150 -7.11 6.87 2.72
CA ASP A 150 -7.63 6.70 4.08
C ASP A 150 -6.55 6.22 5.05
N MET A 151 -5.50 5.59 4.53
CA MET A 151 -4.38 5.08 5.30
C MET A 151 -3.10 5.07 4.48
N ALA A 152 -2.00 5.47 5.07
CA ALA A 152 -0.66 5.25 4.55
C ALA A 152 0.10 4.29 5.47
N VAL A 153 0.77 3.29 4.90
CA VAL A 153 1.64 2.36 5.63
C VAL A 153 3.05 2.47 5.07
N VAL A 154 3.99 2.77 5.93
CA VAL A 154 5.39 2.97 5.57
C VAL A 154 6.23 1.82 6.11
N ASP A 155 6.87 1.07 5.23
CA ASP A 155 7.84 0.05 5.60
C ASP A 155 9.22 0.67 5.81
N GLU A 156 9.95 0.15 6.80
CA GLU A 156 11.29 0.65 7.17
C GLU A 156 11.33 2.17 7.46
N ALA A 157 10.32 2.69 8.15
CA ALA A 157 10.17 4.12 8.42
C ALA A 157 11.39 4.76 9.12
N SER A 158 12.23 3.97 9.79
CA SER A 158 13.47 4.44 10.41
C SER A 158 14.54 4.94 9.41
N GLN A 159 14.39 4.62 8.13
CA GLN A 159 15.28 5.10 7.06
C GLN A 159 14.84 6.46 6.48
N LEU A 160 13.66 6.95 6.89
CA LEU A 160 13.09 8.19 6.36
C LEU A 160 13.56 9.40 7.18
N LEU A 161 13.81 10.48 6.48
CA LEU A 161 13.96 11.81 7.07
C LEU A 161 12.58 12.47 7.22
N ASP A 162 12.44 13.40 8.15
CA ASP A 162 11.21 14.16 8.38
C ASP A 162 10.68 14.81 7.09
N THR A 163 11.60 15.31 6.26
CA THR A 163 11.27 15.92 4.95
C THR A 163 10.60 14.95 3.96
N HIS A 164 10.79 13.66 4.14
CA HIS A 164 10.15 12.63 3.30
C HIS A 164 8.74 12.30 3.76
N ILE A 165 8.45 12.51 5.05
CA ILE A 165 7.17 12.13 5.67
C ILE A 165 6.19 13.31 5.64
N LEU A 166 6.67 14.54 5.76
CA LEU A 166 5.83 15.75 5.78
C LEU A 166 4.81 15.86 4.63
N PRO A 167 5.14 15.47 3.37
CA PRO A 167 4.16 15.51 2.28
C PRO A 167 3.00 14.49 2.40
N LEU A 168 3.05 13.60 3.39
CA LEU A 168 2.00 12.59 3.65
C LEU A 168 0.89 13.10 4.57
N PHE A 169 1.11 14.22 5.24
CA PHE A 169 0.18 14.91 6.13
C PHE A 169 -0.31 16.21 5.52
#